data_43d75c8512b9b483aa47d7aeb090e9a3
#
_entry.id   43d75c8512b9b483aa47d7aeb090e9a3
#
_cell.length_a   1.000
_cell.length_b   1.000
_cell.length_c   1.000
_cell.angle_alpha   90.00
_cell.angle_beta   90.00
_cell.angle_gamma   90.00
#
_symmetry.space_group_name_H-M   'P 1'
#
loop_
_entity.id
_entity.type
_entity.pdbx_description
1 polymer ?
#
loop_
_entity_poly.entity_id
_entity_poly.type
_entity_poly.pdbx_seq_one_letter_code
_entity_poly.pdbx_strand_id
1 'polypeptide(L)'
;MIDLIYIPTLGRHDNQITFDNMSPRVQAMTTLVVQPKEEHLYLDYPIFVLPENDIGITETRRWIYMNSMDIKYGVFDDDLKFIRRTPNGEKSKRPMNDYDWEYMLSETSKWLDDVDFAGFRQGNLPPAGKSFIDVAAVNCAFFFNVGGMRGTRKHRMVGE
;
A
#
# COMPACT_ATOMS: atom_id res chain seq x y z
N MET A 1 7.49 2.97 12.35
CA MET A 1 6.41 3.71 11.63
C MET A 1 6.45 3.28 10.17
N ILE A 2 5.37 3.40 9.42
CA ILE A 2 5.46 3.29 7.95
C ILE A 2 6.15 4.57 7.44
N ASP A 3 7.17 4.40 6.63
CA ASP A 3 8.05 5.50 6.22
C ASP A 3 7.65 6.07 4.84
N LEU A 4 7.17 5.21 3.93
CA LEU A 4 6.87 5.58 2.56
C LEU A 4 5.79 4.66 1.97
N ILE A 5 5.00 5.19 1.04
CA ILE A 5 4.06 4.42 0.22
C ILE A 5 4.43 4.62 -1.25
N TYR A 6 4.50 3.54 -1.99
CA TYR A 6 4.71 3.54 -3.44
C TYR A 6 3.42 3.16 -4.17
N ILE A 7 3.13 3.87 -5.24
CA ILE A 7 2.03 3.55 -6.16
C ILE A 7 2.63 3.37 -7.55
N PRO A 8 2.90 2.13 -7.98
CA PRO A 8 3.23 1.87 -9.38
C PRO A 8 2.07 2.29 -10.28
N THR A 9 2.32 3.11 -11.28
CA THR A 9 1.29 3.60 -12.20
C THR A 9 1.78 3.64 -13.63
N LEU A 10 0.89 3.40 -14.58
CA LEU A 10 1.17 3.43 -16.02
C LEU A 10 -0.08 3.89 -16.78
N GLY A 11 0.05 4.98 -17.57
CA GLY A 11 -1.03 5.48 -18.42
C GLY A 11 -2.23 6.08 -17.68
N ARG A 12 -2.06 6.51 -16.42
CA ARG A 12 -3.13 7.04 -15.57
C ARG A 12 -2.83 8.42 -15.00
N HIS A 13 -2.06 9.23 -15.70
CA HIS A 13 -1.63 10.55 -15.21
C HIS A 13 -2.78 11.50 -14.87
N ASP A 14 -3.92 11.35 -15.51
CA ASP A 14 -5.13 12.15 -15.32
C ASP A 14 -6.17 11.48 -14.38
N ASN A 15 -5.86 10.33 -13.80
CA ASN A 15 -6.81 9.57 -12.97
C ASN A 15 -6.10 8.73 -11.89
N GLN A 16 -5.52 9.39 -10.91
CA GLN A 16 -4.80 8.76 -9.80
C GLN A 16 -5.73 8.39 -8.65
N ILE A 17 -6.64 7.42 -8.89
CA ILE A 17 -7.72 7.07 -7.95
C ILE A 17 -7.20 6.80 -6.54
N THR A 18 -6.13 6.01 -6.40
CA THR A 18 -5.57 5.66 -5.08
C THR A 18 -5.03 6.90 -4.38
N PHE A 19 -4.17 7.67 -5.06
CA PHE A 19 -3.55 8.87 -4.51
C PHE A 19 -4.58 9.92 -4.11
N ASP A 20 -5.54 10.20 -5.00
CA ASP A 20 -6.56 11.24 -4.80
C ASP A 20 -7.56 10.92 -3.68
N ASN A 21 -7.72 9.63 -3.33
CA ASN A 21 -8.57 9.19 -2.21
C ASN A 21 -7.80 9.04 -0.88
N MET A 22 -6.52 9.35 -0.84
CA MET A 22 -5.74 9.40 0.40
C MET A 22 -5.93 10.72 1.13
N SER A 23 -5.73 10.72 2.44
CA SER A 23 -5.64 11.97 3.19
C SER A 23 -4.37 12.75 2.83
N PRO A 24 -4.36 14.09 2.97
CA PRO A 24 -3.17 14.90 2.66
C PRO A 24 -1.89 14.44 3.37
N ARG A 25 -2.04 13.95 4.60
CA ARG A 25 -0.91 13.39 5.37
C ARG A 25 -0.35 12.12 4.72
N VAL A 26 -1.22 11.26 4.21
CA VAL A 26 -0.80 10.02 3.52
C VAL A 26 -0.23 10.34 2.15
N GLN A 27 -0.81 11.30 1.43
CA GLN A 27 -0.26 11.79 0.16
C GLN A 27 1.17 12.32 0.34
N ALA A 28 1.44 13.03 1.44
CA ALA A 28 2.77 13.58 1.73
C ALA A 28 3.86 12.52 1.96
N MET A 29 3.48 11.28 2.25
CA MET A 29 4.39 10.13 2.37
C MET A 29 4.25 9.13 1.21
N THR A 30 3.57 9.53 0.13
CA THR A 30 3.31 8.66 -1.02
C THR A 30 4.05 9.17 -2.25
N THR A 31 4.63 8.24 -3.00
CA THR A 31 5.36 8.52 -4.23
C THR A 31 4.82 7.63 -5.35
N LEU A 32 4.47 8.23 -6.48
CA LEU A 32 4.11 7.48 -7.69
C LEU A 32 5.38 6.92 -8.34
N VAL A 33 5.36 5.67 -8.74
CA VAL A 33 6.47 5.03 -9.45
C VAL A 33 6.12 4.95 -10.92
N VAL A 34 6.78 5.76 -11.73
CA VAL A 34 6.46 6.00 -13.14
C VAL A 34 7.59 5.54 -14.06
N GLN A 35 7.26 5.24 -15.29
CA GLN A 35 8.26 4.95 -16.33
C GLN A 35 8.84 6.25 -16.90
N PRO A 36 10.11 6.27 -17.39
CA PRO A 36 10.74 7.47 -17.93
C PRO A 36 9.92 8.15 -19.04
N LYS A 37 9.27 7.36 -19.91
CA LYS A 37 8.44 7.90 -21.00
C LYS A 37 7.22 8.68 -20.54
N GLU A 38 6.78 8.51 -19.30
CA GLU A 38 5.61 9.16 -18.73
C GLU A 38 5.95 10.24 -17.69
N GLU A 39 7.21 10.39 -17.31
CA GLU A 39 7.66 11.33 -16.27
C GLU A 39 7.06 12.72 -16.46
N HIS A 40 7.07 13.23 -17.67
CA HIS A 40 6.56 14.57 -18.01
C HIS A 40 5.04 14.74 -17.83
N LEU A 41 4.29 13.66 -17.65
CA LEU A 41 2.84 13.68 -17.44
C LEU A 41 2.44 13.77 -15.95
N TYR A 42 3.40 13.57 -15.03
CA TYR A 42 3.16 13.48 -13.59
C TYR A 42 3.80 14.63 -12.80
N LEU A 43 3.96 15.81 -13.41
CA LEU A 43 4.70 16.94 -12.82
C LEU A 43 4.07 17.47 -11.51
N ASP A 44 2.78 17.27 -11.30
CA ASP A 44 2.06 17.71 -10.11
C ASP A 44 2.09 16.71 -8.95
N TYR A 45 2.76 15.57 -9.14
CA TYR A 45 2.83 14.49 -8.17
C TYR A 45 4.27 14.27 -7.67
N PRO A 46 4.45 13.79 -6.42
CA PRO A 46 5.74 13.24 -6.02
C PRO A 46 5.98 11.93 -6.79
N ILE A 47 7.03 11.91 -7.59
CA ILE A 47 7.33 10.78 -8.46
C ILE A 47 8.69 10.15 -8.17
N PHE A 48 8.78 8.86 -8.45
CA PHE A 48 10.02 8.12 -8.58
C PHE A 48 10.07 7.50 -9.98
N VAL A 49 11.09 7.84 -10.74
CA VAL A 49 11.23 7.40 -12.13
C VAL A 49 12.00 6.08 -12.18
N LEU A 50 11.44 5.07 -12.83
CA LEU A 50 12.09 3.79 -13.07
C LEU A 50 13.33 3.96 -13.97
N PRO A 51 14.31 3.03 -13.91
CA PRO A 51 15.54 3.16 -14.69
C PRO A 51 15.33 2.99 -16.20
N GLU A 52 14.26 2.32 -16.61
CA GLU A 52 13.96 2.02 -18.01
C GLU A 52 12.45 1.92 -18.27
N ASN A 53 12.08 1.96 -19.55
CA ASN A 53 10.69 1.83 -19.99
C ASN A 53 10.28 0.35 -20.12
N ASP A 54 8.97 0.15 -20.27
CA ASP A 54 8.34 -1.15 -20.56
C ASP A 54 8.60 -2.23 -19.48
N ILE A 55 8.94 -1.78 -18.28
CA ILE A 55 9.04 -2.64 -17.11
C ILE A 55 7.63 -3.05 -16.66
N GLY A 56 7.39 -4.36 -16.56
CA GLY A 56 6.14 -4.92 -16.04
C GLY A 56 6.00 -4.75 -14.55
N ILE A 57 4.77 -4.92 -14.02
CA ILE A 57 4.44 -4.71 -12.60
C ILE A 57 5.30 -5.56 -11.65
N THR A 58 5.65 -6.77 -12.01
CA THR A 58 6.49 -7.65 -11.18
C THR A 58 7.89 -7.07 -11.00
N GLU A 59 8.53 -6.63 -12.09
CA GLU A 59 9.86 -6.03 -12.04
C GLU A 59 9.82 -4.65 -11.38
N THR A 60 8.75 -3.87 -11.57
CA THR A 60 8.54 -2.61 -10.86
C THR A 60 8.49 -2.85 -9.34
N ARG A 61 7.73 -3.84 -8.87
CA ARG A 61 7.66 -4.19 -7.44
C ARG A 61 9.01 -4.70 -6.92
N ARG A 62 9.73 -5.48 -7.71
CA ARG A 62 11.08 -5.92 -7.38
C ARG A 62 12.04 -4.74 -7.27
N TRP A 63 11.95 -3.78 -8.19
CA TRP A 63 12.76 -2.57 -8.16
C TRP A 63 12.47 -1.74 -6.89
N ILE A 64 11.19 -1.53 -6.54
CA ILE A 64 10.79 -0.87 -5.29
C ILE A 64 11.42 -1.60 -4.09
N TYR A 65 11.28 -2.92 -4.02
CA TYR A 65 11.87 -3.73 -2.96
C TYR A 65 13.39 -3.50 -2.82
N MET A 66 14.11 -3.52 -3.93
CA MET A 66 15.57 -3.35 -3.92
C MET A 66 16.01 -1.93 -3.51
N ASN A 67 15.16 -0.92 -3.72
CA ASN A 67 15.44 0.48 -3.39
C ASN A 67 14.82 0.93 -2.06
N SER A 68 14.09 0.06 -1.36
CA SER A 68 13.42 0.35 -0.08
C SER A 68 14.01 -0.48 1.08
N MET A 69 15.27 -0.84 0.99
CA MET A 69 15.94 -1.62 2.04
C MET A 69 16.06 -0.78 3.31
N ASP A 70 15.81 -1.45 4.44
CA ASP A 70 15.90 -0.90 5.81
C ASP A 70 14.76 0.07 6.21
N ILE A 71 13.67 0.15 5.44
CA ILE A 71 12.46 0.91 5.81
C ILE A 71 11.20 0.03 5.84
N LYS A 72 10.18 0.50 6.56
CA LYS A 72 8.81 -0.04 6.47
C LYS A 72 8.05 0.74 5.40
N TYR A 73 7.60 0.08 4.36
CA TYR A 73 6.91 0.75 3.26
C TYR A 73 5.66 0.01 2.79
N GLY A 74 4.76 0.75 2.14
CA GLY A 74 3.60 0.21 1.44
C GLY A 74 3.78 0.20 -0.07
N VAL A 75 3.12 -0.74 -0.74
CA VAL A 75 2.94 -0.73 -2.20
C VAL A 75 1.46 -0.92 -2.49
N PHE A 76 0.85 0.04 -3.17
CA PHE A 76 -0.58 0.05 -3.48
C PHE A 76 -0.79 0.14 -4.98
N ASP A 77 -1.79 -0.56 -5.50
CA ASP A 77 -2.20 -0.39 -6.88
C ASP A 77 -2.87 1.00 -7.07
N ASP A 78 -2.88 1.54 -8.28
CA ASP A 78 -3.27 2.92 -8.57
C ASP A 78 -4.78 3.17 -8.70
N ASP A 79 -5.60 2.12 -8.59
CA ASP A 79 -7.07 2.16 -8.77
C ASP A 79 -7.87 1.77 -7.52
N LEU A 80 -7.28 1.91 -6.34
CA LEU A 80 -7.89 1.51 -5.09
C LEU A 80 -8.74 2.61 -4.45
N LYS A 81 -9.83 2.19 -3.80
CA LYS A 81 -10.60 3.01 -2.86
C LYS A 81 -10.58 2.35 -1.50
N PHE A 82 -10.02 3.04 -0.53
CA PHE A 82 -9.94 2.55 0.83
C PHE A 82 -11.22 2.85 1.59
N ILE A 83 -11.77 1.82 2.19
CA ILE A 83 -13.02 1.89 2.94
C ILE A 83 -12.85 1.31 4.34
N ARG A 84 -13.54 1.89 5.30
CA ARG A 84 -13.70 1.31 6.63
C ARG A 84 -15.07 0.71 6.79
N ARG A 85 -15.15 -0.46 7.40
CA ARG A 85 -16.41 -1.04 7.87
C ARG A 85 -16.75 -0.43 9.23
N THR A 86 -18.02 -0.12 9.45
CA THR A 86 -18.47 0.38 10.76
C THR A 86 -18.76 -0.79 11.70
N PRO A 87 -18.43 -0.66 13.01
CA PRO A 87 -18.60 -1.75 13.98
C PRO A 87 -20.03 -2.26 14.11
N ASN A 88 -21.02 -1.41 13.83
CA ASN A 88 -22.44 -1.71 14.07
C ASN A 88 -23.19 -2.22 12.84
N GLY A 89 -22.52 -2.47 11.75
CA GLY A 89 -23.23 -2.83 10.54
C GLY A 89 -22.32 -3.46 9.51
N GLU A 90 -22.41 -4.74 9.43
CA GLU A 90 -21.81 -5.53 8.35
C GLU A 90 -22.05 -4.96 6.95
N LYS A 91 -23.01 -4.04 6.80
CA LYS A 91 -23.41 -3.42 5.53
C LYS A 91 -22.93 -1.96 5.36
N SER A 92 -22.54 -1.29 6.44
CA SER A 92 -22.15 0.11 6.36
C SER A 92 -20.64 0.23 6.08
N LYS A 93 -20.32 0.69 4.88
CA LYS A 93 -18.96 1.00 4.44
C LYS A 93 -18.88 2.50 4.20
N ARG A 94 -17.81 3.15 4.62
CA ARG A 94 -17.53 4.53 4.31
C ARG A 94 -16.08 4.70 3.85
N PRO A 95 -15.75 5.74 3.07
CA PRO A 95 -14.37 6.10 2.80
C PRO A 95 -13.58 6.29 4.10
N MET A 96 -12.31 5.97 4.09
CA MET A 96 -11.42 6.24 5.21
C MET A 96 -11.22 7.75 5.37
N ASN A 97 -11.25 8.22 6.61
CA ASN A 97 -10.85 9.58 6.97
C ASN A 97 -9.42 9.60 7.56
N ASP A 98 -8.91 10.77 7.93
CA ASP A 98 -7.54 10.94 8.46
C ASP A 98 -7.27 10.07 9.67
N TYR A 99 -8.24 9.97 10.60
CA TYR A 99 -8.11 9.13 11.79
C TYR A 99 -8.01 7.63 11.43
N ASP A 100 -8.79 7.19 10.45
CA ASP A 100 -8.76 5.80 10.00
C ASP A 100 -7.40 5.46 9.36
N TRP A 101 -6.87 6.37 8.56
CA TRP A 101 -5.55 6.26 7.96
C TRP A 101 -4.45 6.19 9.03
N GLU A 102 -4.48 7.11 10.00
CA GLU A 102 -3.50 7.14 11.08
C GLU A 102 -3.53 5.87 11.93
N TYR A 103 -4.72 5.44 12.32
CA TYR A 103 -4.92 4.20 13.07
C TYR A 103 -4.39 3.00 12.30
N MET A 104 -4.77 2.87 11.04
CA MET A 104 -4.35 1.77 10.17
C MET A 104 -2.82 1.72 9.99
N LEU A 105 -2.19 2.84 9.67
CA LEU A 105 -0.73 2.91 9.49
C LEU A 105 0.01 2.59 10.79
N SER A 106 -0.50 3.07 11.93
CA SER A 106 0.07 2.79 13.24
C SER A 106 0.01 1.30 13.58
N GLU A 107 -1.17 0.68 13.44
CA GLU A 107 -1.33 -0.75 13.73
C GLU A 107 -0.50 -1.61 12.77
N THR A 108 -0.54 -1.32 11.48
CA THR A 108 0.27 -2.04 10.49
C THR A 108 1.76 -1.94 10.80
N SER A 109 2.22 -0.77 11.23
CA SER A 109 3.62 -0.59 11.62
C SER A 109 4.02 -1.45 12.81
N LYS A 110 3.15 -1.61 13.82
CA LYS A 110 3.39 -2.51 14.96
C LYS A 110 3.46 -3.96 14.51
N TRP A 111 2.54 -4.37 13.65
CA TRP A 111 2.55 -5.76 13.13
C TRP A 111 3.80 -6.10 12.33
N LEU A 112 4.31 -5.14 11.56
CA LEU A 112 5.56 -5.29 10.85
C LEU A 112 6.80 -5.40 11.75
N ASP A 113 6.68 -5.21 13.06
CA ASP A 113 7.74 -5.57 14.01
C ASP A 113 7.84 -7.09 14.21
N ASP A 114 6.72 -7.80 14.01
CA ASP A 114 6.63 -9.25 14.21
C ASP A 114 6.60 -10.04 12.90
N VAL A 115 6.26 -9.39 11.78
CA VAL A 115 6.11 -10.02 10.47
C VAL A 115 6.79 -9.20 9.38
N ASP A 116 7.22 -9.86 8.32
CA ASP A 116 7.92 -9.21 7.20
C ASP A 116 6.95 -8.58 6.18
N PHE A 117 5.70 -9.03 6.19
CA PHE A 117 4.70 -8.68 5.20
C PHE A 117 3.30 -8.61 5.79
N ALA A 118 2.56 -7.56 5.48
CA ALA A 118 1.16 -7.36 5.83
C ALA A 118 0.38 -6.79 4.64
N GLY A 119 -0.94 -6.96 4.61
CA GLY A 119 -1.73 -6.38 3.54
C GLY A 119 -3.22 -6.31 3.82
N PHE A 120 -3.94 -5.62 2.96
CA PHE A 120 -5.37 -5.39 3.11
C PHE A 120 -6.21 -6.47 2.47
N ARG A 121 -7.35 -6.69 3.08
CA ARG A 121 -8.39 -7.54 2.53
C ARG A 121 -9.25 -6.76 1.53
N GLN A 122 -9.64 -7.42 0.45
CA GLN A 122 -10.60 -6.84 -0.50
C GLN A 122 -11.96 -6.58 0.16
N GLY A 123 -12.50 -5.37 -0.06
CA GLY A 123 -13.73 -4.92 0.58
C GLY A 123 -15.02 -5.62 0.13
N ASN A 124 -14.98 -6.44 -0.92
CA ASN A 124 -16.10 -7.26 -1.39
C ASN A 124 -16.18 -8.63 -0.70
N LEU A 125 -15.15 -9.03 0.03
CA LEU A 125 -15.17 -10.29 0.78
C LEU A 125 -16.02 -10.15 2.06
N PRO A 126 -16.65 -11.24 2.55
CA PRO A 126 -17.35 -11.23 3.83
C PRO A 126 -16.44 -10.79 4.96
N PRO A 127 -16.97 -10.19 6.06
CA PRO A 127 -16.16 -9.88 7.24
C PRO A 127 -15.43 -11.14 7.73
N ALA A 128 -14.14 -11.02 8.03
CA ALA A 128 -13.45 -12.08 8.73
C ALA A 128 -13.87 -12.04 10.21
N GLY A 129 -14.18 -13.18 10.79
CA GLY A 129 -14.50 -13.27 12.22
C GLY A 129 -13.30 -13.00 13.15
N LYS A 130 -12.16 -12.61 12.58
CA LYS A 130 -10.89 -12.30 13.27
C LYS A 130 -10.26 -11.07 12.63
N SER A 131 -9.63 -10.23 13.44
CA SER A 131 -8.87 -9.06 12.98
C SER A 131 -7.64 -9.45 12.14
N PHE A 132 -7.20 -10.69 12.25
CA PHE A 132 -6.04 -11.23 11.56
C PHE A 132 -6.29 -12.61 10.96
N ILE A 133 -5.65 -12.86 9.82
CA ILE A 133 -5.56 -14.18 9.19
C ILE A 133 -4.08 -14.41 8.87
N ASP A 134 -3.49 -15.47 9.41
CA ASP A 134 -2.06 -15.77 9.29
C ASP A 134 -1.60 -16.18 7.89
N VAL A 135 -2.51 -16.60 7.03
CA VAL A 135 -2.20 -16.97 5.64
C VAL A 135 -3.37 -16.61 4.74
N ALA A 136 -3.21 -15.61 3.90
CA ALA A 136 -4.20 -15.26 2.88
C ALA A 136 -3.53 -14.59 1.67
N ALA A 137 -4.20 -14.55 0.50
CA ALA A 137 -3.72 -13.84 -0.66
C ALA A 137 -3.99 -12.33 -0.52
N VAL A 138 -2.95 -11.50 -0.63
CA VAL A 138 -3.06 -10.04 -0.73
C VAL A 138 -2.73 -9.64 -2.14
N ASN A 139 -3.60 -8.88 -2.78
CA ASN A 139 -3.45 -8.62 -4.20
C ASN A 139 -3.17 -7.16 -4.57
N CYS A 140 -3.61 -6.19 -3.77
CA CYS A 140 -3.71 -4.81 -4.25
C CYS A 140 -3.01 -3.77 -3.37
N ALA A 141 -2.88 -4.04 -2.07
CA ALA A 141 -2.23 -3.12 -1.14
C ALA A 141 -1.52 -3.91 -0.05
N PHE A 142 -0.22 -3.73 0.05
CA PHE A 142 0.63 -4.45 0.99
C PHE A 142 1.68 -3.55 1.60
N PHE A 143 2.20 -4.02 2.74
CA PHE A 143 3.29 -3.39 3.47
C PHE A 143 4.40 -4.38 3.73
N PHE A 144 5.61 -3.88 3.77
CA PHE A 144 6.82 -4.65 3.98
C PHE A 144 7.68 -4.06 5.09
N ASN A 145 8.39 -4.95 5.79
CA ASN A 145 9.52 -4.61 6.64
C ASN A 145 10.76 -5.36 6.13
N VAL A 146 11.52 -4.76 5.25
CA VAL A 146 12.67 -5.41 4.60
C VAL A 146 13.83 -5.60 5.59
N GLY A 147 13.99 -4.71 6.56
CA GLY A 147 14.99 -4.85 7.62
C GLY A 147 14.79 -6.10 8.48
N GLY A 148 13.54 -6.59 8.59
CA GLY A 148 13.18 -7.84 9.28
C GLY A 148 13.46 -9.11 8.47
N MET A 149 13.48 -9.05 7.15
CA MET A 149 13.59 -10.23 6.26
C MET A 149 14.93 -10.97 6.33
N ARG A 150 15.91 -10.43 7.02
CA ARG A 150 17.21 -11.10 7.23
C ARG A 150 17.17 -12.22 8.29
N GLY A 151 16.02 -12.43 8.93
CA GLY A 151 15.80 -13.50 9.90
C GLY A 151 14.46 -14.18 9.66
N THR A 152 14.40 -15.48 9.77
CA THR A 152 13.25 -16.39 9.58
C THR A 152 11.96 -15.97 10.32
N ARG A 153 11.30 -14.89 9.90
CA ARG A 153 10.02 -14.45 10.47
C ARG A 153 8.84 -14.96 9.65
N LYS A 154 7.75 -15.28 10.33
CA LYS A 154 6.53 -15.82 9.71
C LYS A 154 5.76 -14.73 8.96
N HIS A 155 5.22 -15.06 7.81
CA HIS A 155 4.30 -14.20 7.07
C HIS A 155 2.93 -14.15 7.76
N ARG A 156 2.42 -12.95 8.03
CA ARG A 156 1.06 -12.73 8.57
C ARG A 156 0.31 -11.70 7.74
N MET A 157 -0.99 -11.78 7.72
CA MET A 157 -1.85 -10.86 7.00
C MET A 157 -2.82 -10.15 7.91
N VAL A 158 -3.10 -8.92 7.53
CA VAL A 158 -4.02 -8.01 8.21
C VAL A 158 -5.40 -8.13 7.58
N GLY A 159 -6.39 -8.41 8.39
CA GLY A 159 -7.80 -8.39 8.01
C GLY A 159 -8.58 -7.33 8.79
N GLU A 160 -9.22 -6.41 8.05
CA GLU A 160 -10.26 -5.44 8.39
C GLU A 160 -9.82 -4.10 8.94
#